data_ed0ce76434328af6b37ddc3643f78c3d
#
_entry.id   ed0ce76434328af6b37ddc3643f78c3d
#
_cell.length_a   1.000
_cell.length_b   1.000
_cell.length_c   1.000
_cell.angle_alpha   90.00
_cell.angle_beta   90.00
_cell.angle_gamma   90.00
#
_symmetry.space_group_name_H-M   'P 1'
#
loop_
_entity.id
_entity.type
_entity.pdbx_description
1 polymer ?
#
loop_
_entity_poly.entity_id
_entity_poly.type
_entity_poly.pdbx_seq_one_letter_code
_entity_poly.pdbx_strand_id
1 'polypeptide(L)'
;MGTFGEIVEPITRSTWEDWDDEITDNTALQWQWPLDSADKIDTLFILEGRYMSECVKMHPKFHLQLKNSILDANLHLFELPSNKYVCTIKDYNLLQSSEIVELLKPLLTKSKDVITIQTKPLLEYQTASQLYSPLVIREVTTSTKTQKLCEFKFEKLEQPNIVSGVAAGVTCLREHLELPATTLVYYIEHTEEYQTDEIQQILEKLKIIDSICKTKVNGLLNSNLYI
;
A
#
# COMPACT_ATOMS: atom_id res chain seq x y z
N MET A 1 -26.84 41.18 46.64
CA MET A 1 -26.01 41.37 45.44
C MET A 1 -25.14 40.13 45.33
N GLY A 2 -25.51 39.22 44.50
CA GLY A 2 -24.74 37.99 44.29
C GLY A 2 -23.57 38.27 43.35
N THR A 3 -22.37 37.98 43.82
CA THR A 3 -21.16 37.97 42.99
C THR A 3 -21.27 36.83 41.99
N PHE A 4 -21.27 37.15 40.72
CA PHE A 4 -21.10 36.17 39.66
C PHE A 4 -19.76 35.44 39.89
N GLY A 5 -19.81 34.13 40.01
CA GLY A 5 -18.64 33.30 40.23
C GLY A 5 -17.63 33.53 39.09
N GLU A 6 -16.37 33.68 39.45
CA GLU A 6 -15.26 33.65 38.53
C GLU A 6 -15.30 32.33 37.74
N ILE A 7 -15.29 32.46 36.45
CA ILE A 7 -15.10 31.30 35.54
C ILE A 7 -13.65 30.86 35.74
N VAL A 8 -13.45 29.86 36.59
CA VAL A 8 -12.16 29.22 36.72
C VAL A 8 -11.92 28.44 35.46
N GLU A 9 -10.96 28.85 34.68
CA GLU A 9 -10.51 28.07 33.49
C GLU A 9 -10.08 26.69 33.95
N PRO A 10 -10.53 25.62 33.27
CA PRO A 10 -10.11 24.28 33.65
C PRO A 10 -8.58 24.14 33.47
N ILE A 11 -7.97 23.55 34.49
CA ILE A 11 -6.50 23.36 34.62
C ILE A 11 -5.89 22.53 33.48
N THR A 12 -6.73 22.01 32.59
CA THR A 12 -6.33 21.13 31.47
C THR A 12 -5.76 21.84 30.24
N ARG A 13 -5.52 23.15 30.26
CA ARG A 13 -4.88 23.87 29.16
C ARG A 13 -3.35 23.97 29.29
N SER A 14 -2.76 23.44 30.33
CA SER A 14 -1.29 23.43 30.49
C SER A 14 -0.59 22.22 29.83
N THR A 15 -1.33 21.36 29.15
CA THR A 15 -0.76 20.18 28.48
C THR A 15 -0.27 20.42 27.06
N TRP A 16 -0.06 21.67 26.65
CA TRP A 16 0.61 21.94 25.37
C TRP A 16 2.11 21.68 25.45
N GLU A 17 2.69 21.62 26.65
CA GLU A 17 4.11 21.36 26.87
C GLU A 17 4.47 19.86 26.85
N ASP A 18 3.49 18.96 27.04
CA ASP A 18 3.75 17.50 27.02
C ASP A 18 3.86 16.88 25.62
N TRP A 19 3.68 17.69 24.56
CA TRP A 19 3.78 17.22 23.18
C TRP A 19 5.20 17.33 22.61
N ASP A 20 6.10 18.03 23.29
CA ASP A 20 7.46 18.26 22.84
C ASP A 20 8.47 17.21 23.37
N ASP A 21 8.08 16.36 24.36
CA ASP A 21 9.03 15.48 25.05
C ASP A 21 9.17 14.07 24.45
N GLU A 22 8.38 13.69 23.45
CA GLU A 22 8.65 12.49 22.66
C GLU A 22 9.18 12.85 21.26
N ILE A 23 10.25 13.60 21.22
CA ILE A 23 11.16 13.53 20.05
C ILE A 23 11.81 12.14 20.14
N THR A 24 11.09 11.12 19.70
CA THR A 24 11.74 9.89 19.30
C THR A 24 12.79 10.31 18.29
N ASP A 25 14.06 9.95 18.53
CA ASP A 25 15.14 10.06 17.56
C ASP A 25 14.73 9.32 16.28
N ASN A 26 13.85 9.93 15.49
CA ASN A 26 13.50 9.43 14.18
C ASN A 26 14.73 9.66 13.30
N THR A 27 15.59 8.67 13.25
CA THR A 27 16.64 8.64 12.23
C THR A 27 15.96 8.78 10.89
N ALA A 28 16.30 9.85 10.16
CA ALA A 28 15.74 10.12 8.85
C ALA A 28 15.94 8.90 7.94
N LEU A 29 14.85 8.49 7.28
CA LEU A 29 14.89 7.36 6.36
C LEU A 29 15.82 7.67 5.19
N GLN A 30 16.63 6.69 4.78
CA GLN A 30 17.57 6.86 3.68
C GLN A 30 17.61 5.62 2.80
N TRP A 31 17.80 5.84 1.50
CA TRP A 31 18.13 4.78 0.59
C TRP A 31 19.47 4.15 0.95
N GLN A 32 19.56 2.83 0.88
CA GLN A 32 20.81 2.10 1.18
C GLN A 32 21.94 2.48 0.21
N TRP A 33 21.57 2.77 -1.05
CA TRP A 33 22.50 3.25 -2.07
C TRP A 33 21.91 4.50 -2.76
N PRO A 34 22.75 5.31 -3.44
CA PRO A 34 22.23 6.39 -4.27
C PRO A 34 21.20 5.85 -5.26
N LEU A 35 20.07 6.54 -5.37
CA LEU A 35 18.98 6.12 -6.24
C LEU A 35 19.36 6.35 -7.70
N ASP A 36 19.81 5.29 -8.38
CA ASP A 36 20.00 5.29 -9.82
C ASP A 36 18.75 4.72 -10.49
N SER A 37 17.99 5.59 -11.12
CA SER A 37 16.75 5.23 -11.80
C SER A 37 16.80 5.68 -13.25
N ALA A 38 16.17 4.92 -14.14
CA ALA A 38 15.99 5.32 -15.53
C ALA A 38 15.37 6.73 -15.62
N ASP A 39 15.71 7.48 -16.66
CA ASP A 39 15.15 8.82 -16.90
C ASP A 39 13.63 8.80 -17.11
N LYS A 40 13.12 7.70 -17.65
CA LYS A 40 11.69 7.46 -17.86
C LYS A 40 11.33 6.07 -17.40
N ILE A 41 10.34 5.98 -16.52
CA ILE A 41 9.77 4.73 -16.02
C ILE A 41 8.40 4.54 -16.68
N ASP A 42 8.16 3.35 -17.25
CA ASP A 42 6.88 3.05 -17.88
C ASP A 42 5.79 2.87 -16.80
N THR A 43 6.05 2.06 -15.79
CA THR A 43 5.12 1.83 -14.69
C THR A 43 5.87 1.61 -13.40
N LEU A 44 5.45 2.29 -12.35
CA LEU A 44 5.87 2.01 -10.99
C LEU A 44 4.71 1.34 -10.25
N PHE A 45 4.95 0.14 -9.74
CA PHE A 45 4.04 -0.57 -8.87
C PHE A 45 4.48 -0.36 -7.42
N ILE A 46 3.53 -0.02 -6.55
CA ILE A 46 3.77 0.10 -5.11
C ILE A 46 2.85 -0.89 -4.42
N LEU A 47 3.45 -1.87 -3.78
CA LEU A 47 2.77 -2.96 -3.10
C LEU A 47 2.93 -2.76 -1.60
N GLU A 48 1.86 -2.27 -0.96
CA GLU A 48 1.84 -1.92 0.45
C GLU A 48 1.11 -2.99 1.27
N GLY A 49 1.81 -3.50 2.26
CA GLY A 49 1.30 -4.51 3.18
C GLY A 49 2.11 -5.81 3.16
N ARG A 50 2.05 -6.51 4.29
CA ARG A 50 2.79 -7.75 4.52
C ARG A 50 2.49 -8.81 3.47
N TYR A 51 1.21 -9.02 3.20
CA TYR A 51 0.74 -10.00 2.25
C TYR A 51 1.31 -9.78 0.84
N MET A 52 1.29 -8.53 0.34
CA MET A 52 1.82 -8.20 -0.97
C MET A 52 3.32 -8.47 -1.07
N SER A 53 4.07 -8.12 -0.04
CA SER A 53 5.51 -8.37 0.03
C SER A 53 5.84 -9.87 0.02
N GLU A 54 5.01 -10.67 0.67
CA GLU A 54 5.17 -12.14 0.69
C GLU A 54 4.80 -12.78 -0.64
N CYS A 55 3.72 -12.34 -1.29
CA CYS A 55 3.35 -12.79 -2.64
C CYS A 55 4.50 -12.62 -3.63
N VAL A 56 5.15 -11.47 -3.62
CA VAL A 56 6.29 -11.19 -4.51
C VAL A 56 7.49 -12.10 -4.19
N LYS A 57 7.73 -12.41 -2.91
CA LYS A 57 8.84 -13.27 -2.49
C LYS A 57 8.63 -14.75 -2.81
N MET A 58 7.39 -15.23 -2.81
CA MET A 58 7.08 -16.65 -3.01
C MET A 58 7.16 -17.12 -4.47
N HIS A 59 7.36 -16.23 -5.43
CA HIS A 59 7.44 -16.59 -6.84
C HIS A 59 8.89 -16.80 -7.30
N PRO A 60 9.44 -18.04 -7.27
CA PRO A 60 10.85 -18.32 -7.54
C PRO A 60 11.29 -18.08 -9.00
N LYS A 61 10.36 -17.93 -9.92
CA LYS A 61 10.64 -17.64 -11.33
C LYS A 61 10.81 -16.15 -11.62
N PHE A 62 10.59 -15.32 -10.65
CA PHE A 62 10.65 -13.89 -10.82
C PHE A 62 12.09 -13.42 -10.61
N HIS A 63 12.77 -13.10 -11.69
CA HIS A 63 14.10 -12.49 -11.64
C HIS A 63 13.97 -11.01 -11.27
N LEU A 64 13.51 -10.76 -10.05
CA LEU A 64 13.51 -9.42 -9.47
C LEU A 64 14.94 -9.02 -9.16
N GLN A 65 15.43 -8.05 -9.88
CA GLN A 65 16.70 -7.45 -9.52
C GLN A 65 16.47 -6.39 -8.46
N LEU A 66 16.95 -6.66 -7.24
CA LEU A 66 16.94 -5.64 -6.18
C LEU A 66 17.82 -4.47 -6.61
N LYS A 67 17.23 -3.28 -6.72
CA LYS A 67 17.93 -2.04 -7.07
C LYS A 67 18.30 -1.24 -5.85
N ASN A 68 17.40 -1.15 -4.88
CA ASN A 68 17.62 -0.37 -3.67
C ASN A 68 16.69 -0.81 -2.54
N SER A 69 16.98 -0.37 -1.32
CA SER A 69 16.11 -0.62 -0.16
C SER A 69 16.23 0.49 0.87
N ILE A 70 15.19 0.61 1.70
CA ILE A 70 15.15 1.41 2.92
C ILE A 70 14.86 0.43 4.04
N LEU A 71 15.89 0.08 4.82
CA LEU A 71 15.81 -1.01 5.79
C LEU A 71 14.82 -0.69 6.91
N ASP A 72 14.85 0.53 7.43
CA ASP A 72 14.00 0.95 8.56
C ASP A 72 12.50 0.99 8.21
N ALA A 73 12.18 1.14 6.92
CA ALA A 73 10.82 1.10 6.43
C ALA A 73 10.42 -0.25 5.79
N ASN A 74 11.30 -1.27 5.85
CA ASN A 74 11.08 -2.55 5.15
C ASN A 74 10.66 -2.37 3.68
N LEU A 75 11.24 -1.36 3.02
CA LEU A 75 10.96 -1.02 1.64
C LEU A 75 12.03 -1.62 0.73
N HIS A 76 11.60 -2.31 -0.31
CA HIS A 76 12.51 -2.87 -1.32
C HIS A 76 12.05 -2.44 -2.71
N LEU A 77 12.98 -1.91 -3.49
CA LEU A 77 12.76 -1.49 -4.88
C LEU A 77 13.40 -2.49 -5.82
N PHE A 78 12.59 -3.06 -6.70
CA PHE A 78 13.02 -4.02 -7.70
C PHE A 78 12.81 -3.47 -9.11
N GLU A 79 13.70 -3.82 -10.01
CA GLU A 79 13.54 -3.55 -11.42
C GLU A 79 12.94 -4.76 -12.14
N LEU A 80 12.02 -4.46 -13.04
CA LEU A 80 11.36 -5.39 -13.94
C LEU A 80 11.75 -5.11 -15.38
N PRO A 81 11.61 -6.09 -16.29
CA PRO A 81 11.76 -5.86 -17.71
C PRO A 81 10.86 -4.71 -18.22
N SER A 82 11.31 -4.04 -19.27
CA SER A 82 10.57 -2.96 -19.95
C SER A 82 10.37 -1.69 -19.11
N ASN A 83 11.41 -1.27 -18.38
CA ASN A 83 11.41 -0.04 -17.57
C ASN A 83 10.27 0.03 -16.56
N LYS A 84 9.97 -1.08 -15.94
CA LYS A 84 9.00 -1.16 -14.86
C LYS A 84 9.72 -1.36 -13.54
N TYR A 85 9.13 -0.84 -12.47
CA TYR A 85 9.67 -1.00 -11.13
C TYR A 85 8.56 -1.49 -10.20
N VAL A 86 8.94 -2.31 -9.22
CA VAL A 86 8.08 -2.75 -8.13
C VAL A 86 8.72 -2.33 -6.81
N CYS A 87 7.98 -1.59 -6.05
CA CYS A 87 8.31 -1.20 -4.68
C CYS A 87 7.44 -2.00 -3.73
N THR A 88 8.02 -2.82 -2.87
CA THR A 88 7.30 -3.53 -1.82
C THR A 88 7.56 -2.85 -0.48
N ILE A 89 6.51 -2.61 0.29
CA ILE A 89 6.59 -1.98 1.60
C ILE A 89 5.88 -2.88 2.60
N LYS A 90 6.60 -3.28 3.66
CA LYS A 90 6.07 -4.18 4.68
C LYS A 90 6.29 -3.59 6.08
N ASP A 91 5.22 -3.53 6.86
CA ASP A 91 5.31 -3.21 8.29
C ASP A 91 6.18 -1.97 8.60
N TYR A 92 5.75 -0.81 8.18
CA TYR A 92 6.41 0.46 8.47
C TYR A 92 5.60 1.30 9.47
N ASN A 93 6.25 2.27 10.11
CA ASN A 93 5.56 3.22 10.96
C ASN A 93 4.74 4.21 10.10
N LEU A 94 3.43 4.28 10.29
CA LEU A 94 2.54 5.17 9.54
C LEU A 94 2.93 6.66 9.65
N LEU A 95 3.58 7.07 10.73
CA LEU A 95 4.09 8.44 10.88
C LEU A 95 5.18 8.77 9.85
N GLN A 96 5.88 7.76 9.34
CA GLN A 96 6.92 7.90 8.32
C GLN A 96 6.38 7.89 6.88
N SER A 97 5.06 7.78 6.69
CA SER A 97 4.45 7.70 5.36
C SER A 97 4.86 8.85 4.44
N SER A 98 4.86 10.08 4.96
CA SER A 98 5.25 11.27 4.20
C SER A 98 6.71 11.25 3.79
N GLU A 99 7.58 10.81 4.68
CA GLU A 99 9.02 10.69 4.41
C GLU A 99 9.30 9.63 3.34
N ILE A 100 8.63 8.47 3.41
CA ILE A 100 8.71 7.44 2.38
C ILE A 100 8.25 7.99 1.02
N VAL A 101 7.15 8.75 0.97
CA VAL A 101 6.65 9.35 -0.28
C VAL A 101 7.65 10.35 -0.85
N GLU A 102 8.29 11.18 -0.01
CA GLU A 102 9.33 12.11 -0.47
C GLU A 102 10.55 11.36 -1.03
N LEU A 103 10.96 10.24 -0.41
CA LEU A 103 12.03 9.40 -0.94
C LEU A 103 11.66 8.72 -2.27
N LEU A 104 10.39 8.39 -2.46
CA LEU A 104 9.86 7.82 -3.71
C LEU A 104 9.61 8.88 -4.80
N LYS A 105 9.54 10.16 -4.46
CA LYS A 105 9.18 11.26 -5.36
C LYS A 105 9.97 11.29 -6.67
N PRO A 106 11.31 11.04 -6.69
CA PRO A 106 12.05 10.98 -7.96
C PRO A 106 11.56 9.88 -8.90
N LEU A 107 11.13 8.74 -8.36
CA LEU A 107 10.56 7.64 -9.14
C LEU A 107 9.13 7.98 -9.57
N LEU A 108 8.34 8.53 -8.67
CA LEU A 108 6.96 8.93 -8.92
C LEU A 108 6.86 9.97 -10.05
N THR A 109 7.75 10.96 -10.08
CA THR A 109 7.74 12.00 -11.12
C THR A 109 8.20 11.50 -12.48
N LYS A 110 9.12 10.53 -12.53
CA LYS A 110 9.62 9.93 -13.76
C LYS A 110 8.72 8.85 -14.34
N SER A 111 7.76 8.36 -13.56
CA SER A 111 6.87 7.27 -13.96
C SER A 111 5.71 7.77 -14.81
N LYS A 112 5.47 7.12 -15.96
CA LYS A 112 4.29 7.41 -16.79
C LYS A 112 3.01 7.05 -16.04
N ASP A 113 2.94 5.85 -15.50
CA ASP A 113 1.82 5.35 -14.72
C ASP A 113 2.29 4.88 -13.35
N VAL A 114 1.47 5.10 -12.32
CA VAL A 114 1.68 4.56 -10.97
C VAL A 114 0.47 3.73 -10.56
N ILE A 115 0.72 2.51 -10.12
CA ILE A 115 -0.32 1.61 -9.62
C ILE A 115 0.07 1.19 -8.22
N THR A 116 -0.74 1.58 -7.25
CA THR A 116 -0.55 1.22 -5.85
C THR A 116 -1.56 0.14 -5.47
N ILE A 117 -1.12 -0.88 -4.77
CA ILE A 117 -1.97 -1.94 -4.24
C ILE A 117 -1.74 -1.99 -2.73
N GLN A 118 -2.77 -1.69 -1.96
CA GLN A 118 -2.76 -1.72 -0.50
C GLN A 118 -3.67 -2.82 0.02
N THR A 119 -3.20 -3.59 1.01
CA THR A 119 -4.04 -4.56 1.71
C THR A 119 -4.49 -4.02 3.06
N LYS A 120 -5.77 -4.21 3.38
CA LYS A 120 -6.39 -3.83 4.66
C LYS A 120 -7.25 -4.98 5.19
N PRO A 121 -7.44 -5.06 6.52
CA PRO A 121 -8.41 -5.98 7.10
C PRO A 121 -9.83 -5.70 6.59
N LEU A 122 -10.61 -6.74 6.28
CA LEU A 122 -12.00 -6.59 5.84
C LEU A 122 -12.86 -5.88 6.89
N LEU A 123 -12.51 -6.00 8.18
CA LEU A 123 -13.18 -5.33 9.29
C LEU A 123 -13.10 -3.79 9.20
N GLU A 124 -12.13 -3.24 8.48
CA GLU A 124 -12.02 -1.80 8.25
C GLU A 124 -12.94 -1.30 7.13
N TYR A 125 -13.50 -2.21 6.32
CA TYR A 125 -14.39 -1.82 5.24
C TYR A 125 -15.80 -1.55 5.75
N GLN A 126 -16.25 -0.33 5.53
CA GLN A 126 -17.58 0.12 5.92
C GLN A 126 -18.50 0.19 4.70
N THR A 127 -19.62 -0.52 4.77
CA THR A 127 -20.63 -0.51 3.71
C THR A 127 -22.03 -0.64 4.33
N ALA A 128 -23.01 -0.05 3.66
CA ALA A 128 -24.42 -0.22 4.04
C ALA A 128 -24.98 -1.57 3.56
N SER A 129 -24.30 -2.24 2.65
CA SER A 129 -24.74 -3.51 2.07
C SER A 129 -24.18 -4.69 2.86
N GLN A 130 -24.93 -5.78 2.89
CA GLN A 130 -24.43 -7.01 3.48
C GLN A 130 -23.34 -7.61 2.60
N LEU A 131 -22.15 -7.83 3.18
CA LEU A 131 -21.04 -8.45 2.48
C LEU A 131 -21.18 -9.96 2.51
N TYR A 132 -21.08 -10.58 1.33
CA TYR A 132 -21.06 -12.04 1.19
C TYR A 132 -19.71 -12.55 0.67
N SER A 133 -18.78 -11.62 0.35
CA SER A 133 -17.46 -11.96 -0.16
C SER A 133 -16.40 -11.75 0.91
N PRO A 134 -15.47 -12.69 1.09
CA PRO A 134 -14.33 -12.54 2.01
C PRO A 134 -13.28 -11.55 1.48
N LEU A 135 -13.41 -11.11 0.24
CA LEU A 135 -12.54 -10.14 -0.42
C LEU A 135 -13.35 -9.03 -1.05
N VAL A 136 -12.98 -7.79 -0.78
CA VAL A 136 -13.53 -6.60 -1.43
C VAL A 136 -12.40 -5.80 -2.05
N ILE A 137 -12.55 -5.45 -3.32
CA ILE A 137 -11.57 -4.63 -4.05
C ILE A 137 -12.22 -3.30 -4.40
N ARG A 138 -11.54 -2.20 -4.10
CA ARG A 138 -11.98 -0.84 -4.42
C ARG A 138 -10.86 -0.06 -5.06
N GLU A 139 -11.23 0.84 -5.98
CA GLU A 139 -10.26 1.71 -6.64
C GLU A 139 -10.41 3.17 -6.25
N VAL A 140 -9.27 3.86 -6.17
CA VAL A 140 -9.16 5.32 -6.14
C VAL A 140 -8.25 5.75 -7.27
N THR A 141 -8.71 6.64 -8.14
CA THR A 141 -7.94 7.10 -9.30
C THR A 141 -7.74 8.59 -9.22
N THR A 142 -6.60 9.07 -9.72
CA THR A 142 -6.37 10.50 -9.97
C THR A 142 -7.30 10.98 -11.10
N SER A 143 -7.47 12.30 -11.21
CA SER A 143 -8.26 12.94 -12.28
C SER A 143 -7.76 12.55 -13.67
N THR A 144 -6.44 12.42 -13.81
CA THR A 144 -5.80 11.87 -15.02
C THR A 144 -5.79 10.34 -14.94
N LYS A 145 -6.57 9.69 -15.79
CA LYS A 145 -6.74 8.22 -15.75
C LYS A 145 -5.55 7.46 -16.36
N THR A 146 -5.15 6.38 -15.71
CA THR A 146 -4.26 5.38 -16.33
C THR A 146 -5.01 4.53 -17.33
N GLN A 147 -4.37 4.19 -18.45
CA GLN A 147 -4.93 3.27 -19.44
C GLN A 147 -4.71 1.79 -19.10
N LYS A 148 -3.76 1.49 -18.21
CA LYS A 148 -3.29 0.11 -17.95
C LYS A 148 -4.28 -0.76 -17.18
N LEU A 149 -5.20 -0.16 -16.45
CA LEU A 149 -6.23 -0.88 -15.69
C LEU A 149 -7.61 -0.83 -16.37
N CYS A 150 -7.73 -0.29 -17.60
CA CYS A 150 -9.02 -0.18 -18.31
C CYS A 150 -9.69 -1.53 -18.59
N GLU A 151 -8.92 -2.63 -18.61
CA GLU A 151 -9.46 -3.99 -18.79
C GLU A 151 -10.15 -4.51 -17.52
N PHE A 152 -9.84 -3.91 -16.37
CA PHE A 152 -10.43 -4.26 -15.10
C PHE A 152 -11.55 -3.26 -14.75
N LYS A 153 -12.65 -3.78 -14.30
CA LYS A 153 -13.78 -2.96 -13.82
C LYS A 153 -13.81 -3.06 -12.29
N PHE A 154 -13.03 -2.22 -11.64
CA PHE A 154 -13.12 -2.10 -10.20
C PHE A 154 -14.20 -1.08 -9.81
N GLU A 155 -14.86 -1.34 -8.70
CA GLU A 155 -15.76 -0.37 -8.09
C GLU A 155 -14.94 0.70 -7.36
N LYS A 156 -15.44 1.94 -7.42
CA LYS A 156 -14.79 3.05 -6.69
C LYS A 156 -14.93 2.87 -5.20
N LEU A 157 -13.93 3.33 -4.48
CA LEU A 157 -13.98 3.39 -3.03
C LEU A 157 -15.06 4.38 -2.59
N GLU A 158 -16.06 3.89 -1.90
CA GLU A 158 -17.17 4.67 -1.35
C GLU A 158 -16.86 5.21 0.05
N GLN A 159 -17.47 6.37 0.37
CA GLN A 159 -17.42 6.90 1.73
C GLN A 159 -18.18 5.99 2.71
N PRO A 160 -17.74 5.86 3.96
CA PRO A 160 -16.69 6.64 4.63
C PRO A 160 -15.29 6.02 4.56
N ASN A 161 -15.07 5.04 3.68
CA ASN A 161 -13.77 4.38 3.55
C ASN A 161 -12.70 5.35 3.05
N ILE A 162 -11.49 5.22 3.58
CA ILE A 162 -10.35 6.06 3.25
C ILE A 162 -9.11 5.23 2.92
N VAL A 163 -8.30 5.74 2.01
CA VAL A 163 -6.94 5.26 1.80
C VAL A 163 -6.03 5.94 2.81
N SER A 164 -5.06 5.23 3.34
CA SER A 164 -4.10 5.74 4.34
C SER A 164 -2.68 5.36 3.96
N GLY A 165 -1.70 5.84 4.73
CA GLY A 165 -0.31 5.45 4.58
C GLY A 165 0.35 5.95 3.30
N VAL A 166 1.31 5.18 2.80
CA VAL A 166 2.06 5.52 1.58
C VAL A 166 1.15 5.56 0.36
N ALA A 167 0.18 4.65 0.26
CA ALA A 167 -0.79 4.63 -0.84
C ALA A 167 -1.55 5.94 -0.98
N ALA A 168 -2.01 6.53 0.14
CA ALA A 168 -2.67 7.82 0.14
C ALA A 168 -1.73 8.94 -0.31
N GLY A 169 -0.53 9.00 0.27
CA GLY A 169 0.46 10.02 -0.05
C GLY A 169 0.88 10.01 -1.53
N VAL A 170 1.08 8.80 -2.08
CA VAL A 170 1.40 8.62 -3.51
C VAL A 170 0.26 9.11 -4.40
N THR A 171 -0.98 8.74 -4.08
CA THR A 171 -2.15 9.17 -4.85
C THR A 171 -2.31 10.67 -4.82
N CYS A 172 -2.20 11.29 -3.63
CA CYS A 172 -2.27 12.74 -3.46
C CYS A 172 -1.15 13.49 -4.20
N LEU A 173 0.09 13.00 -4.12
CA LEU A 173 1.22 13.61 -4.85
C LEU A 173 1.01 13.54 -6.36
N ARG A 174 0.56 12.39 -6.87
CA ARG A 174 0.31 12.22 -8.31
C ARG A 174 -0.86 13.08 -8.80
N GLU A 175 -1.92 13.23 -8.00
CA GLU A 175 -3.02 14.13 -8.29
C GLU A 175 -2.54 15.58 -8.35
N HIS A 176 -1.74 16.01 -7.37
CA HIS A 176 -1.15 17.36 -7.34
C HIS A 176 -0.27 17.65 -8.56
N LEU A 177 0.43 16.64 -9.07
CA LEU A 177 1.28 16.73 -10.26
C LEU A 177 0.49 16.55 -11.58
N GLU A 178 -0.82 16.39 -11.53
CA GLU A 178 -1.70 16.09 -12.67
C GLU A 178 -1.26 14.84 -13.47
N LEU A 179 -0.67 13.87 -12.79
CA LEU A 179 -0.16 12.64 -13.37
C LEU A 179 -1.07 11.44 -13.04
N PRO A 180 -1.17 10.44 -13.96
CA PRO A 180 -2.05 9.30 -13.75
C PRO A 180 -1.55 8.38 -12.63
N ALA A 181 -2.45 8.04 -11.70
CA ALA A 181 -2.25 7.00 -10.71
C ALA A 181 -3.56 6.29 -10.37
N THR A 182 -3.44 5.03 -10.01
CA THR A 182 -4.56 4.23 -9.49
C THR A 182 -4.12 3.48 -8.25
N THR A 183 -4.90 3.60 -7.20
CA THR A 183 -4.73 2.86 -5.96
C THR A 183 -5.85 1.83 -5.84
N LEU A 184 -5.49 0.56 -5.71
CA LEU A 184 -6.38 -0.54 -5.42
C LEU A 184 -6.27 -0.89 -3.94
N VAL A 185 -7.40 -0.86 -3.24
CA VAL A 185 -7.48 -1.27 -1.83
C VAL A 185 -8.16 -2.63 -1.78
N TYR A 186 -7.43 -3.59 -1.23
CA TYR A 186 -7.87 -4.96 -1.03
C TYR A 186 -8.24 -5.15 0.44
N TYR A 187 -9.52 -5.28 0.71
CA TYR A 187 -10.02 -5.63 2.03
C TYR A 187 -10.17 -7.14 2.11
N ILE A 188 -9.38 -7.78 2.98
CA ILE A 188 -9.27 -9.23 3.12
C ILE A 188 -9.59 -9.67 4.55
N GLU A 189 -10.32 -10.78 4.69
CA GLU A 189 -10.73 -11.30 5.99
C GLU A 189 -9.57 -11.97 6.73
N HIS A 190 -8.82 -12.81 6.02
CA HIS A 190 -7.66 -13.51 6.55
C HIS A 190 -6.48 -13.39 5.60
N THR A 191 -5.32 -13.02 6.13
CA THR A 191 -4.11 -12.86 5.33
C THR A 191 -3.45 -14.20 4.96
N GLU A 192 -3.96 -15.33 5.45
CA GLU A 192 -3.11 -16.52 5.55
C GLU A 192 -3.26 -17.58 4.46
N GLU A 193 -4.38 -17.82 3.78
CA GLU A 193 -4.36 -18.98 2.87
C GLU A 193 -5.30 -19.01 1.65
N TYR A 194 -6.46 -18.36 1.62
CA TYR A 194 -7.47 -18.67 0.59
C TYR A 194 -7.80 -17.57 -0.43
N GLN A 195 -7.30 -16.37 -0.22
CA GLN A 195 -7.61 -15.21 -1.09
C GLN A 195 -6.47 -14.88 -2.05
N THR A 196 -5.48 -15.76 -2.09
CA THR A 196 -4.27 -15.59 -2.91
C THR A 196 -4.59 -15.59 -4.39
N ASP A 197 -5.56 -16.39 -4.83
CA ASP A 197 -5.81 -16.61 -6.26
C ASP A 197 -6.25 -15.34 -7.00
N GLU A 198 -7.14 -14.53 -6.43
CA GLU A 198 -7.60 -13.31 -7.11
C GLU A 198 -6.52 -12.22 -7.16
N ILE A 199 -5.79 -12.04 -6.06
CA ILE A 199 -4.69 -11.08 -6.01
C ILE A 199 -3.56 -11.53 -6.95
N GLN A 200 -3.24 -12.82 -6.93
CA GLN A 200 -2.24 -13.40 -7.83
C GLN A 200 -2.65 -13.21 -9.30
N GLN A 201 -3.89 -13.47 -9.66
CA GLN A 201 -4.39 -13.25 -11.03
C GLN A 201 -4.21 -11.79 -11.49
N ILE A 202 -4.41 -10.83 -10.58
CA ILE A 202 -4.20 -9.42 -10.91
C ILE A 202 -2.71 -9.12 -11.06
N LEU A 203 -1.86 -9.60 -10.16
CA LEU A 203 -0.41 -9.45 -10.28
C LEU A 203 0.15 -10.12 -11.55
N GLU A 204 -0.39 -11.28 -11.95
CA GLU A 204 -0.07 -11.95 -13.21
C GLU A 204 -0.49 -11.10 -14.43
N LYS A 205 -1.72 -10.60 -14.44
CA LYS A 205 -2.22 -9.75 -15.53
C LYS A 205 -1.44 -8.44 -15.64
N LEU A 206 -1.03 -7.86 -14.51
CA LEU A 206 -0.14 -6.70 -14.47
C LEU A 206 1.30 -7.04 -14.85
N LYS A 207 1.61 -8.34 -15.05
CA LYS A 207 2.95 -8.85 -15.34
C LYS A 207 3.98 -8.49 -14.27
N ILE A 208 3.53 -8.44 -13.02
CA ILE A 208 4.38 -8.29 -11.84
C ILE A 208 4.95 -9.65 -11.44
N ILE A 209 4.17 -10.72 -11.60
CA ILE A 209 4.57 -12.10 -11.38
C ILE A 209 4.28 -12.92 -12.65
N ASP A 210 5.03 -13.99 -12.86
CA ASP A 210 4.75 -14.95 -13.93
C ASP A 210 3.52 -15.80 -13.59
N SER A 211 2.81 -16.28 -14.60
CA SER A 211 1.67 -17.16 -14.38
C SER A 211 2.11 -18.42 -13.64
N ILE A 212 1.53 -18.61 -12.47
CA ILE A 212 1.78 -19.78 -11.66
C ILE A 212 1.19 -20.96 -12.39
N CYS A 213 2.05 -21.88 -12.79
CA CYS A 213 1.60 -23.21 -13.12
C CYS A 213 0.89 -23.74 -11.87
N LYS A 214 -0.44 -23.81 -11.87
CA LYS A 214 -1.23 -24.39 -10.78
C LYS A 214 -0.77 -25.81 -10.58
N THR A 215 0.31 -25.99 -9.84
CA THR A 215 0.53 -27.29 -9.20
C THR A 215 -0.66 -27.43 -8.26
N LYS A 216 -1.63 -28.23 -8.69
CA LYS A 216 -2.68 -28.72 -7.80
C LYS A 216 -1.96 -29.16 -6.54
N VAL A 217 -2.02 -28.37 -5.50
CA VAL A 217 -1.77 -28.86 -4.16
C VAL A 217 -2.91 -29.84 -3.95
N ASN A 218 -2.66 -31.07 -4.36
CA ASN A 218 -3.56 -32.19 -4.10
C ASN A 218 -3.74 -32.20 -2.59
N GLY A 219 -4.95 -32.01 -2.18
CA GLY A 219 -5.39 -31.92 -0.82
C GLY A 219 -4.79 -33.00 0.06
N LEU A 220 -3.89 -32.60 0.89
CA LEU A 220 -3.46 -33.27 2.10
C LEU A 220 -3.88 -32.47 3.32
N LEU A 221 -5.06 -31.89 3.25
CA LEU A 221 -5.78 -31.46 4.45
C LEU A 221 -6.97 -32.41 4.68
N ASN A 222 -6.69 -33.70 4.68
CA ASN A 222 -7.48 -34.62 5.49
C ASN A 222 -7.03 -34.42 6.94
N SER A 223 -7.50 -33.33 7.56
CA SER A 223 -7.47 -33.28 9.02
C SER A 223 -8.45 -34.31 9.54
N ASN A 224 -7.95 -35.53 9.80
CA ASN A 224 -8.58 -36.47 10.68
C ASN A 224 -8.61 -35.93 12.11
N LEU A 225 -9.36 -34.86 12.33
CA LEU A 225 -9.61 -34.25 13.64
C LEU A 225 -11.04 -34.57 14.09
N TYR A 226 -11.43 -35.85 13.92
CA TYR A 226 -12.54 -36.44 14.65
C TYR A 226 -12.20 -37.90 14.94
N ILE A 227 -11.52 -38.11 16.04
CA ILE A 227 -11.65 -39.28 16.89
C ILE A 227 -11.81 -38.77 18.32
#